data_ff4818443749a816b3aeaa10322c291c
#
_entry.id   ff4818443749a816b3aeaa10322c291c
#
_cell.length_a   1.000
_cell.length_b   1.000
_cell.length_c   1.000
_cell.angle_alpha   90.00
_cell.angle_beta   90.00
_cell.angle_gamma   90.00
#
_symmetry.space_group_name_H-M   'P 1'
#
loop_
_entity.id
_entity.type
_entity.pdbx_description
1 polymer ?
#
loop_
_entity_poly.entity_id
_entity_poly.type
_entity_poly.pdbx_seq_one_letter_code
_entity_poly.pdbx_strand_id
1 'polypeptide(L)'
;MTLLLAVNMPLASQNTPPTITLEGAFLEMAYNGNLKAVQEFVSKGTPVDSTIDDKSTALMWASFNGHTPVVAYLLEQGASVDVKDINGRTALLYASSGPYPETVGLLLRKGAEVNIQDKTEGFTALMMAASEGHIDVVRVLLLNGASVGINDRDGDTASKFAREKGHPEVLKLLEGHSAKNTP
;
A
#
# COMPACT_ATOMS: atom_id res chain seq x y z
N MET A 1 21.61 -9.20 8.44
CA MET A 1 21.72 -8.28 7.28
C MET A 1 20.37 -7.58 7.20
N THR A 2 20.33 -6.33 7.64
CA THR A 2 19.08 -5.56 7.81
C THR A 2 18.61 -5.14 6.44
N LEU A 3 17.61 -5.84 5.88
CA LEU A 3 16.92 -5.37 4.68
C LEU A 3 16.06 -4.19 5.11
N LEU A 4 16.65 -2.99 5.06
CA LEU A 4 15.87 -1.78 5.01
C LEU A 4 15.06 -1.91 3.72
N LEU A 5 13.74 -2.07 3.82
CA LEU A 5 12.82 -1.77 2.75
C LEU A 5 12.96 -0.26 2.47
N ALA A 6 14.07 0.10 1.81
CA ALA A 6 14.18 1.40 1.21
C ALA A 6 13.08 1.43 0.15
N VAL A 7 11.94 2.01 0.51
CA VAL A 7 11.08 2.62 -0.48
C VAL A 7 12.02 3.59 -1.21
N ASN A 8 12.56 3.15 -2.35
CA ASN A 8 13.34 4.02 -3.22
C ASN A 8 12.38 5.13 -3.65
N MET A 9 12.36 6.20 -2.88
CA MET A 9 12.03 7.50 -3.43
C MET A 9 13.06 7.73 -4.55
N PRO A 10 12.65 8.07 -5.77
CA PRO A 10 13.63 8.42 -6.80
C PRO A 10 14.49 9.52 -6.20
N LEU A 11 15.79 9.21 -6.03
CA LEU A 11 16.81 10.21 -5.74
C LEU A 11 16.68 11.26 -6.84
N ALA A 12 16.22 12.44 -6.47
CA ALA A 12 16.27 13.61 -7.34
C ALA A 12 17.68 13.71 -7.88
N SER A 13 17.85 13.44 -9.16
CA SER A 13 19.14 13.60 -9.86
C SER A 13 19.54 15.07 -9.73
N GLN A 14 20.69 15.27 -9.15
CA GLN A 14 21.26 16.58 -8.88
C GLN A 14 21.46 17.35 -10.18
N ASN A 15 21.02 18.62 -10.21
CA ASN A 15 21.38 19.75 -11.08
C ASN A 15 20.41 20.23 -12.18
N THR A 16 19.12 19.89 -12.13
CA THR A 16 18.09 20.80 -12.63
C THR A 16 17.02 20.91 -11.56
N PRO A 17 16.42 22.11 -11.27
CA PRO A 17 15.23 22.12 -10.44
C PRO A 17 14.25 21.18 -11.13
N PRO A 18 13.66 20.19 -10.43
CA PRO A 18 12.72 19.28 -11.05
C PRO A 18 11.64 20.13 -11.68
N THR A 19 11.45 19.99 -12.98
CA THR A 19 10.25 20.52 -13.64
C THR A 19 9.12 19.72 -13.02
N ILE A 20 8.47 20.27 -11.98
CA ILE A 20 7.34 19.63 -11.33
C ILE A 20 6.26 19.57 -12.40
N THR A 21 6.01 18.39 -12.94
CA THR A 21 4.89 18.18 -13.86
C THR A 21 3.59 18.40 -13.08
N LEU A 22 2.50 18.67 -13.78
CA LEU A 22 1.19 18.83 -13.16
C LEU A 22 0.81 17.56 -12.38
N GLU A 23 1.10 16.39 -12.95
CA GLU A 23 0.90 15.08 -12.32
C GLU A 23 1.77 14.92 -11.07
N GLY A 24 3.05 15.27 -11.15
CA GLY A 24 3.96 15.23 -10.00
C GLY A 24 3.49 16.10 -8.85
N ALA A 25 3.02 17.33 -9.13
CA ALA A 25 2.46 18.20 -8.12
C ALA A 25 1.15 17.63 -7.51
N PHE A 26 0.31 17.02 -8.33
CA PHE A 26 -0.92 16.35 -7.86
C PHE A 26 -0.61 15.20 -6.90
N LEU A 27 0.34 14.34 -7.27
CA LEU A 27 0.78 13.22 -6.43
C LEU A 27 1.42 13.71 -5.13
N GLU A 28 2.21 14.78 -5.18
CA GLU A 28 2.81 15.39 -3.98
C GLU A 28 1.74 15.91 -3.01
N MET A 29 0.67 16.54 -3.51
CA MET A 29 -0.44 16.97 -2.64
C MET A 29 -1.15 15.78 -1.99
N ALA A 30 -1.29 14.68 -2.69
CA ALA A 30 -1.84 13.45 -2.15
C ALA A 30 -0.92 12.81 -1.08
N TYR A 31 0.38 12.77 -1.34
CA TYR A 31 1.41 12.32 -0.39
C TYR A 31 1.41 13.13 0.91
N ASN A 32 1.22 14.46 0.79
CA ASN A 32 1.18 15.37 1.93
C ASN A 32 -0.21 15.42 2.64
N GLY A 33 -1.20 14.67 2.16
CA GLY A 33 -2.55 14.67 2.73
C GLY A 33 -3.34 15.97 2.54
N ASN A 34 -2.93 16.81 1.58
CA ASN A 34 -3.58 18.09 1.32
C ASN A 34 -4.86 17.90 0.50
N LEU A 35 -5.93 17.48 1.18
CA LEU A 35 -7.23 17.19 0.56
C LEU A 35 -7.73 18.39 -0.28
N LYS A 36 -7.61 19.63 0.23
CA LYS A 36 -8.07 20.81 -0.50
C LYS A 36 -7.35 20.99 -1.84
N ALA A 37 -6.04 20.84 -1.85
CA ALA A 37 -5.27 20.94 -3.08
C ALA A 37 -5.61 19.79 -4.05
N VAL A 38 -5.75 18.55 -3.55
CA VAL A 38 -6.18 17.40 -4.36
C VAL A 38 -7.54 17.67 -5.01
N GLN A 39 -8.50 18.20 -4.26
CA GLN A 39 -9.82 18.60 -4.78
C GLN A 39 -9.72 19.66 -5.86
N GLU A 40 -8.83 20.65 -5.68
CA GLU A 40 -8.61 21.70 -6.65
C GLU A 40 -8.01 21.16 -7.96
N PHE A 41 -7.03 20.25 -7.90
CA PHE A 41 -6.47 19.59 -9.09
C PHE A 41 -7.55 18.84 -9.88
N VAL A 42 -8.34 18.02 -9.20
CA VAL A 42 -9.41 17.23 -9.84
C VAL A 42 -10.47 18.14 -10.43
N SER A 43 -10.89 19.20 -9.72
CA SER A 43 -11.88 20.17 -10.23
C SER A 43 -11.41 20.94 -11.47
N LYS A 44 -10.10 21.09 -11.64
CA LYS A 44 -9.46 21.69 -12.83
C LYS A 44 -9.27 20.69 -13.97
N GLY A 45 -9.70 19.45 -13.80
CA GLY A 45 -9.68 18.43 -14.86
C GLY A 45 -8.44 17.53 -14.85
N THR A 46 -7.61 17.54 -13.79
CA THR A 46 -6.53 16.56 -13.65
C THR A 46 -7.13 15.16 -13.52
N PRO A 47 -6.79 14.20 -14.41
CA PRO A 47 -7.30 12.85 -14.31
C PRO A 47 -6.90 12.21 -12.99
N VAL A 48 -7.86 11.58 -12.29
CA VAL A 48 -7.65 11.03 -10.96
C VAL A 48 -6.60 9.92 -10.91
N ASP A 49 -6.46 9.16 -11.98
CA ASP A 49 -5.47 8.08 -12.17
C ASP A 49 -4.21 8.56 -12.92
N SER A 50 -3.93 9.89 -12.94
CA SER A 50 -2.67 10.39 -13.48
C SER A 50 -1.47 9.73 -12.81
N THR A 51 -0.46 9.42 -13.60
CA THR A 51 0.77 8.74 -13.14
C THR A 51 2.01 9.55 -13.48
N ILE A 52 3.08 9.30 -12.75
CA ILE A 52 4.44 9.72 -13.08
C ILE A 52 5.23 8.54 -13.66
N ASP A 53 6.53 8.71 -13.88
CA ASP A 53 7.41 7.75 -14.59
C ASP A 53 7.38 6.32 -14.03
N ASP A 54 7.23 6.16 -12.72
CA ASP A 54 7.13 4.87 -12.03
C ASP A 54 5.72 4.27 -12.05
N LYS A 55 4.76 4.92 -12.75
CA LYS A 55 3.34 4.57 -12.80
C LYS A 55 2.62 4.66 -11.46
N SER A 56 3.19 5.33 -10.47
CA SER A 56 2.49 5.58 -9.22
C SER A 56 1.34 6.58 -9.41
N THR A 57 0.29 6.45 -8.60
CA THR A 57 -0.91 7.30 -8.60
C THR A 57 -1.03 8.09 -7.29
N ALA A 58 -1.85 9.13 -7.32
CA ALA A 58 -2.22 9.89 -6.11
C ALA A 58 -2.82 8.99 -5.02
N LEU A 59 -3.62 7.98 -5.41
CA LEU A 59 -4.20 7.01 -4.50
C LEU A 59 -3.12 6.20 -3.76
N MET A 60 -2.06 5.75 -4.46
CA MET A 60 -0.94 5.02 -3.85
C MET A 60 -0.21 5.88 -2.83
N TRP A 61 0.12 7.12 -3.16
CA TRP A 61 0.85 8.02 -2.27
C TRP A 61 0.05 8.46 -1.05
N ALA A 62 -1.24 8.76 -1.22
CA ALA A 62 -2.13 9.03 -0.10
C ALA A 62 -2.28 7.80 0.82
N SER A 63 -2.31 6.60 0.23
CA SER A 63 -2.42 5.33 0.97
C SER A 63 -1.15 5.01 1.75
N PHE A 64 0.03 5.27 1.16
CA PHE A 64 1.33 5.06 1.80
C PHE A 64 1.46 5.83 3.12
N ASN A 65 0.93 7.04 3.19
CA ASN A 65 0.96 7.88 4.40
C ASN A 65 -0.35 7.82 5.22
N GLY A 66 -1.29 6.95 4.88
CA GLY A 66 -2.52 6.76 5.64
C GLY A 66 -3.47 7.97 5.62
N HIS A 67 -3.41 8.79 4.57
CA HIS A 67 -4.28 9.96 4.43
C HIS A 67 -5.71 9.55 4.02
N THR A 68 -6.42 8.86 4.92
CA THR A 68 -7.75 8.30 4.68
C THR A 68 -8.75 9.29 4.03
N PRO A 69 -8.81 10.58 4.41
CA PRO A 69 -9.71 11.53 3.75
C PRO A 69 -9.38 11.77 2.27
N VAL A 70 -8.07 11.79 1.91
CA VAL A 70 -7.63 11.92 0.52
C VAL A 70 -7.94 10.65 -0.26
N VAL A 71 -7.65 9.48 0.34
CA VAL A 71 -7.99 8.17 -0.24
C VAL A 71 -9.48 8.06 -0.50
N ALA A 72 -10.34 8.44 0.45
CA ALA A 72 -11.78 8.42 0.30
C ALA A 72 -12.22 9.29 -0.89
N TYR A 73 -11.75 10.53 -0.93
CA TYR A 73 -12.07 11.45 -2.01
C TYR A 73 -11.65 10.93 -3.39
N LEU A 74 -10.40 10.46 -3.54
CA LEU A 74 -9.92 9.93 -4.82
C LEU A 74 -10.77 8.74 -5.31
N LEU A 75 -11.13 7.82 -4.41
CA LEU A 75 -12.01 6.69 -4.73
C LEU A 75 -13.44 7.12 -5.09
N GLU A 76 -13.96 8.18 -4.46
CA GLU A 76 -15.26 8.80 -4.82
C GLU A 76 -15.21 9.48 -6.19
N GLN A 77 -14.05 9.99 -6.61
CA GLN A 77 -13.82 10.56 -7.94
C GLN A 77 -13.53 9.49 -9.00
N GLY A 78 -13.60 8.20 -8.66
CA GLY A 78 -13.47 7.10 -9.59
C GLY A 78 -12.02 6.60 -9.76
N ALA A 79 -11.12 6.89 -8.83
CA ALA A 79 -9.78 6.30 -8.85
C ALA A 79 -9.86 4.77 -8.88
N SER A 80 -9.10 4.15 -9.78
CA SER A 80 -9.00 2.71 -9.92
C SER A 80 -8.18 2.11 -8.78
N VAL A 81 -8.82 1.29 -7.94
CA VAL A 81 -8.26 0.82 -6.67
C VAL A 81 -7.03 -0.09 -6.82
N ASP A 82 -6.97 -0.88 -7.91
CA ASP A 82 -5.93 -1.90 -8.15
C ASP A 82 -4.95 -1.53 -9.28
N VAL A 83 -4.81 -0.22 -9.58
CA VAL A 83 -3.71 0.24 -10.44
C VAL A 83 -2.39 -0.25 -9.86
N LYS A 84 -1.48 -0.67 -10.75
CA LYS A 84 -0.15 -1.18 -10.37
C LYS A 84 0.94 -0.23 -10.83
N ASP A 85 1.84 0.11 -9.93
CA ASP A 85 3.07 0.82 -10.30
C ASP A 85 4.02 -0.08 -11.11
N ILE A 86 5.19 0.41 -11.45
CA ILE A 86 6.20 -0.33 -12.21
C ILE A 86 6.63 -1.63 -11.50
N ASN A 87 6.58 -1.65 -10.16
CA ASN A 87 6.92 -2.80 -9.31
C ASN A 87 5.72 -3.75 -9.09
N GLY A 88 4.55 -3.43 -9.66
CA GLY A 88 3.33 -4.21 -9.49
C GLY A 88 2.63 -3.96 -8.14
N ARG A 89 3.00 -2.92 -7.41
CA ARG A 89 2.41 -2.56 -6.13
C ARG A 89 1.12 -1.78 -6.31
N THR A 90 0.13 -2.07 -5.46
CA THR A 90 -1.16 -1.38 -5.43
C THR A 90 -1.24 -0.44 -4.21
N ALA A 91 -2.27 0.40 -4.18
CA ALA A 91 -2.56 1.26 -3.02
C ALA A 91 -2.70 0.45 -1.72
N LEU A 92 -3.25 -0.79 -1.80
CA LEU A 92 -3.37 -1.67 -0.64
C LEU A 92 -2.01 -2.13 -0.10
N LEU A 93 -1.06 -2.50 -0.98
CA LEU A 93 0.30 -2.86 -0.55
C LEU A 93 0.96 -1.66 0.14
N TYR A 94 0.84 -0.46 -0.42
CA TYR A 94 1.39 0.76 0.17
C TYR A 94 0.78 1.07 1.53
N ALA A 95 -0.56 1.02 1.67
CA ALA A 95 -1.24 1.27 2.95
C ALA A 95 -0.84 0.26 4.04
N SER A 96 -0.54 -1.00 3.62
CA SER A 96 -0.22 -2.10 4.54
C SER A 96 1.22 -2.06 5.05
N SER A 97 2.10 -1.23 4.46
CA SER A 97 3.44 -0.96 4.99
C SER A 97 3.43 0.01 6.18
N GLY A 98 2.29 0.64 6.48
CA GLY A 98 2.12 1.55 7.61
C GLY A 98 1.00 1.10 8.56
N PRO A 99 0.90 1.73 9.74
CA PRO A 99 -0.10 1.41 10.77
C PRO A 99 -1.46 2.07 10.48
N TYR A 100 -2.03 1.82 9.29
CA TYR A 100 -3.22 2.51 8.78
C TYR A 100 -4.42 1.56 8.55
N PRO A 101 -4.97 0.91 9.60
CA PRO A 101 -6.06 -0.07 9.44
C PRO A 101 -7.32 0.54 8.83
N GLU A 102 -7.59 1.83 9.06
CA GLU A 102 -8.75 2.54 8.48
C GLU A 102 -8.62 2.69 6.97
N THR A 103 -7.43 3.10 6.49
CA THR A 103 -7.13 3.23 5.06
C THR A 103 -7.19 1.88 4.37
N VAL A 104 -6.57 0.84 4.96
CA VAL A 104 -6.63 -0.54 4.47
C VAL A 104 -8.07 -1.02 4.37
N GLY A 105 -8.85 -0.84 5.44
CA GLY A 105 -10.28 -1.22 5.45
C GLY A 105 -11.10 -0.46 4.40
N LEU A 106 -10.80 0.81 4.15
CA LEU A 106 -11.47 1.59 3.11
C LEU A 106 -11.17 1.04 1.71
N LEU A 107 -9.89 0.79 1.38
CA LEU A 107 -9.49 0.22 0.09
C LEU A 107 -10.18 -1.14 -0.17
N LEU A 108 -10.20 -2.02 0.85
CA LEU A 108 -10.86 -3.33 0.75
C LEU A 108 -12.37 -3.20 0.55
N ARG A 109 -13.05 -2.30 1.27
CA ARG A 109 -14.49 -2.02 1.03
C ARG A 109 -14.77 -1.46 -0.36
N LYS A 110 -13.79 -0.83 -0.99
CA LYS A 110 -13.89 -0.31 -2.37
C LYS A 110 -13.44 -1.32 -3.42
N GLY A 111 -13.23 -2.58 -3.02
CA GLY A 111 -12.99 -3.70 -3.92
C GLY A 111 -11.52 -4.01 -4.21
N ALA A 112 -10.59 -3.48 -3.43
CA ALA A 112 -9.18 -3.85 -3.57
C ALA A 112 -8.98 -5.37 -3.44
N GLU A 113 -8.25 -5.96 -4.38
CA GLU A 113 -7.90 -7.38 -4.36
C GLU A 113 -6.83 -7.64 -3.29
N VAL A 114 -7.23 -8.32 -2.21
CA VAL A 114 -6.42 -8.48 -0.98
C VAL A 114 -5.13 -9.28 -1.17
N ASN A 115 -5.08 -10.19 -2.15
CA ASN A 115 -4.01 -11.16 -2.33
C ASN A 115 -3.08 -10.84 -3.53
N ILE A 116 -3.12 -9.61 -4.06
CA ILE A 116 -2.18 -9.20 -5.11
C ILE A 116 -0.74 -9.31 -4.58
N GLN A 117 0.12 -9.91 -5.39
CA GLN A 117 1.56 -9.95 -5.16
C GLN A 117 2.28 -8.91 -6.03
N ASP A 118 3.26 -8.23 -5.45
CA ASP A 118 4.13 -7.34 -6.23
C ASP A 118 5.01 -8.15 -7.20
N LYS A 119 5.66 -7.44 -8.15
CA LYS A 119 6.49 -8.08 -9.19
C LYS A 119 7.94 -8.27 -8.75
N THR A 120 8.38 -7.63 -7.68
CA THR A 120 9.77 -7.65 -7.23
C THR A 120 10.06 -8.90 -6.42
N GLU A 121 9.46 -8.99 -5.25
CA GLU A 121 9.68 -10.06 -4.28
C GLU A 121 8.48 -11.02 -4.19
N GLY A 122 7.34 -10.66 -4.78
CA GLY A 122 6.12 -11.45 -4.64
C GLY A 122 5.38 -11.15 -3.33
N PHE A 123 5.60 -9.98 -2.75
CA PHE A 123 4.99 -9.61 -1.47
C PHE A 123 3.49 -9.34 -1.63
N THR A 124 2.72 -9.79 -0.64
CA THR A 124 1.33 -9.41 -0.44
C THR A 124 1.19 -8.31 0.62
N ALA A 125 0.03 -7.67 0.68
CA ALA A 125 -0.31 -6.73 1.74
C ALA A 125 -0.15 -7.34 3.15
N LEU A 126 -0.51 -8.62 3.30
CA LEU A 126 -0.36 -9.34 4.58
C LEU A 126 1.11 -9.52 4.98
N MET A 127 1.99 -9.82 4.02
CA MET A 127 3.44 -9.94 4.27
C MET A 127 4.04 -8.60 4.68
N MET A 128 3.66 -7.50 4.03
CA MET A 128 4.10 -6.15 4.39
C MET A 128 3.70 -5.81 5.82
N ALA A 129 2.42 -5.96 6.16
CA ALA A 129 1.93 -5.67 7.51
C ALA A 129 2.55 -6.57 8.58
N ALA A 130 2.81 -7.84 8.27
CA ALA A 130 3.43 -8.79 9.18
C ALA A 130 4.91 -8.48 9.43
N SER A 131 5.65 -8.07 8.39
CA SER A 131 7.05 -7.66 8.48
C SER A 131 7.24 -6.41 9.35
N GLU A 132 6.30 -5.46 9.27
CA GLU A 132 6.33 -4.20 10.02
C GLU A 132 5.66 -4.30 11.42
N GLY A 133 5.02 -5.43 11.72
CA GLY A 133 4.38 -5.66 13.02
C GLY A 133 3.04 -4.94 13.22
N HIS A 134 2.38 -4.52 12.14
CA HIS A 134 1.13 -3.75 12.19
C HIS A 134 -0.08 -4.66 12.47
N ILE A 135 -0.24 -5.06 13.73
CA ILE A 135 -1.23 -6.07 14.14
C ILE A 135 -2.67 -5.73 13.73
N ASP A 136 -3.07 -4.45 13.82
CA ASP A 136 -4.43 -4.05 13.46
C ASP A 136 -4.65 -4.10 11.94
N VAL A 137 -3.63 -3.78 11.15
CA VAL A 137 -3.65 -3.96 9.70
C VAL A 137 -3.74 -5.44 9.34
N VAL A 138 -2.93 -6.31 9.96
CA VAL A 138 -3.01 -7.77 9.80
C VAL A 138 -4.41 -8.28 10.10
N ARG A 139 -5.02 -7.82 11.19
CA ARG A 139 -6.39 -8.19 11.56
C ARG A 139 -7.41 -7.80 10.49
N VAL A 140 -7.32 -6.57 9.98
CA VAL A 140 -8.22 -6.09 8.91
C VAL A 140 -8.04 -6.92 7.63
N LEU A 141 -6.80 -7.20 7.24
CA LEU A 141 -6.51 -8.00 6.05
C LEU A 141 -7.08 -9.43 6.17
N LEU A 142 -6.86 -10.10 7.31
CA LEU A 142 -7.37 -11.45 7.56
C LEU A 142 -8.90 -11.51 7.56
N LEU A 143 -9.58 -10.51 8.14
CA LEU A 143 -11.05 -10.40 8.12
C LEU A 143 -11.62 -10.21 6.71
N ASN A 144 -10.79 -9.72 5.77
CA ASN A 144 -11.15 -9.52 4.37
C ASN A 144 -10.56 -10.59 3.43
N GLY A 145 -10.16 -11.75 3.94
CA GLY A 145 -9.79 -12.91 3.15
C GLY A 145 -8.32 -12.93 2.70
N ALA A 146 -7.43 -12.21 3.37
CA ALA A 146 -6.00 -12.35 3.12
C ALA A 146 -5.53 -13.78 3.40
N SER A 147 -4.85 -14.39 2.43
CA SER A 147 -4.34 -15.75 2.53
C SER A 147 -3.01 -15.79 3.27
N VAL A 148 -2.96 -16.53 4.37
CA VAL A 148 -1.73 -16.75 5.16
C VAL A 148 -0.75 -17.70 4.49
N GLY A 149 -1.21 -18.48 3.49
CA GLY A 149 -0.42 -19.51 2.81
C GLY A 149 0.25 -19.05 1.52
N ILE A 150 0.10 -17.80 1.11
CA ILE A 150 0.83 -17.28 -0.05
C ILE A 150 2.31 -17.17 0.32
N ASN A 151 3.16 -17.62 -0.60
CA ASN A 151 4.60 -17.50 -0.49
C ASN A 151 5.09 -16.38 -1.42
N ASP A 152 6.12 -15.67 -0.98
CA ASP A 152 6.91 -14.80 -1.82
C ASP A 152 7.83 -15.62 -2.77
N ARG A 153 8.75 -14.95 -3.47
CA ARG A 153 9.67 -15.62 -4.41
C ARG A 153 10.70 -16.52 -3.72
N ASP A 154 11.01 -16.26 -2.47
CA ASP A 154 11.95 -17.06 -1.66
C ASP A 154 11.24 -18.23 -0.94
N GLY A 155 9.93 -18.34 -1.09
CA GLY A 155 9.09 -19.35 -0.45
C GLY A 155 8.65 -18.95 0.97
N ASP A 156 8.74 -17.67 1.32
CA ASP A 156 8.48 -17.17 2.65
C ASP A 156 7.04 -16.68 2.80
N THR A 157 6.43 -16.97 3.94
CA THR A 157 5.06 -16.56 4.29
C THR A 157 5.04 -15.35 5.22
N ALA A 158 3.88 -14.73 5.38
CA ALA A 158 3.67 -13.66 6.35
C ALA A 158 4.08 -14.08 7.79
N SER A 159 3.85 -15.35 8.17
CA SER A 159 4.26 -15.87 9.49
C SER A 159 5.78 -15.93 9.66
N LYS A 160 6.53 -16.23 8.57
CA LYS A 160 7.98 -16.22 8.62
C LYS A 160 8.49 -14.80 8.83
N PHE A 161 7.97 -13.80 8.11
CA PHE A 161 8.33 -12.40 8.30
C PHE A 161 8.05 -11.92 9.73
N ALA A 162 6.86 -12.19 10.27
CA ALA A 162 6.54 -11.83 11.65
C ALA A 162 7.51 -12.44 12.67
N ARG A 163 7.94 -13.69 12.45
CA ARG A 163 8.90 -14.39 13.33
C ARG A 163 10.29 -13.76 13.24
N GLU A 164 10.83 -13.56 12.04
CA GLU A 164 12.19 -13.05 11.83
C GLU A 164 12.34 -11.58 12.25
N LYS A 165 11.25 -10.79 12.12
CA LYS A 165 11.22 -9.39 12.54
C LYS A 165 10.88 -9.19 14.02
N GLY A 166 10.57 -10.27 14.75
CA GLY A 166 10.32 -10.20 16.18
C GLY A 166 8.94 -9.66 16.56
N HIS A 167 7.90 -10.00 15.80
CA HIS A 167 6.52 -9.59 16.04
C HIS A 167 5.64 -10.76 16.55
N PRO A 168 5.81 -11.21 17.81
CA PRO A 168 5.18 -12.42 18.34
C PRO A 168 3.64 -12.35 18.36
N GLU A 169 3.07 -11.17 18.58
CA GLU A 169 1.60 -11.00 18.59
C GLU A 169 1.02 -11.16 17.17
N VAL A 170 1.71 -10.66 16.15
CA VAL A 170 1.34 -10.87 14.75
C VAL A 170 1.47 -12.34 14.39
N LEU A 171 2.58 -12.99 14.75
CA LEU A 171 2.80 -14.41 14.51
C LEU A 171 1.67 -15.27 15.11
N LYS A 172 1.34 -15.02 16.38
CA LYS A 172 0.25 -15.72 17.07
C LYS A 172 -1.10 -15.56 16.37
N LEU A 173 -1.39 -14.34 15.87
CA LEU A 173 -2.61 -14.06 15.13
C LEU A 173 -2.68 -14.84 13.80
N LEU A 174 -1.57 -14.87 13.04
CA LEU A 174 -1.47 -15.59 11.77
C LEU A 174 -1.60 -17.11 11.95
N GLU A 175 -0.89 -17.69 12.93
CA GLU A 175 -0.97 -19.13 13.26
C GLU A 175 -2.36 -19.55 13.73
N GLY A 176 -3.00 -18.71 14.56
CA GLY A 176 -4.37 -18.95 15.02
C GLY A 176 -5.41 -18.86 13.88
N HIS A 177 -5.15 -18.08 12.85
CA HIS A 177 -6.00 -18.01 11.66
C HIS A 177 -5.82 -19.24 10.76
N SER A 178 -4.59 -19.69 10.56
CA SER A 178 -4.29 -20.91 9.80
C SER A 178 -5.00 -22.14 10.38
N ALA A 179 -4.98 -22.32 11.70
CA ALA A 179 -5.57 -23.47 12.38
C ALA A 179 -7.10 -23.55 12.23
N LYS A 180 -7.78 -22.42 12.04
CA LYS A 180 -9.25 -22.37 11.86
C LYS A 180 -9.70 -22.68 10.44
N ASN A 181 -8.82 -22.54 9.46
CA ASN A 181 -9.11 -22.71 8.03
C ASN A 181 -8.55 -24.03 7.45
N THR A 182 -7.99 -24.89 8.29
CA THR A 182 -7.60 -26.25 7.90
C THR A 182 -8.82 -27.16 8.11
N PRO A 183 -9.31 -27.88 7.05
CA PRO A 183 -10.48 -28.75 7.12
C PRO A 183 -10.27 -29.93 8.07
#